data_f0b0216daedec6374a8ede203f1312d5
#
_entry.id   f0b0216daedec6374a8ede203f1312d5
#
_cell.length_a   1.000
_cell.length_b   1.000
_cell.length_c   1.000
_cell.angle_alpha   90.00
_cell.angle_beta   90.00
_cell.angle_gamma   90.00
#
_symmetry.space_group_name_H-M   'P 1'
#
loop_
_entity.id
_entity.type
_entity.pdbx_description
1 polymer ?
#
loop_
_entity_poly.entity_id
_entity_poly.type
_entity_poly.pdbx_seq_one_letter_code
_entity_poly.pdbx_strand_id
1 'polypeptide(L)'
;VEEALERVGMSGFADRSFSTLSGGEQQRIILARALAQQTPCLILDEPTNHLDIKYQLQLLDIVKSLGCTVISALHDLNLAAMYCDRLYVMKDGRIAASGAPQEILTAGFIREIYEVDAELCTDSAGRLHILYHPAAL
;
A
#
# COMPACT_ATOMS: atom_id res chain seq x y z
N VAL A 1 -23.69 4.06 3.26
CA VAL A 1 -22.86 5.09 2.60
C VAL A 1 -22.19 5.97 3.64
N GLU A 2 -22.95 6.56 4.59
CA GLU A 2 -22.41 7.45 5.63
C GLU A 2 -21.32 6.78 6.47
N GLU A 3 -21.53 5.58 6.96
CA GLU A 3 -20.54 4.79 7.70
C GLU A 3 -19.26 4.58 6.87
N ALA A 4 -19.37 4.30 5.58
CA ALA A 4 -18.21 4.13 4.72
C ALA A 4 -17.42 5.44 4.56
N LEU A 5 -18.09 6.58 4.46
CA LEU A 5 -17.45 7.90 4.43
C LEU A 5 -16.76 8.24 5.76
N GLU A 6 -17.39 7.91 6.87
CA GLU A 6 -16.81 8.10 8.21
C GLU A 6 -15.50 7.30 8.37
N ARG A 7 -15.52 6.01 7.96
CA ARG A 7 -14.36 5.12 8.06
C ARG A 7 -13.13 5.62 7.27
N VAL A 8 -13.32 6.40 6.23
CA VAL A 8 -12.24 6.99 5.44
C VAL A 8 -11.95 8.45 5.78
N GLY A 9 -12.60 8.98 6.83
CA GLY A 9 -12.42 10.37 7.26
C GLY A 9 -13.00 11.41 6.28
N MET A 10 -14.08 11.05 5.57
CA MET A 10 -14.73 11.89 4.56
C MET A 10 -16.18 12.24 4.93
N SER A 11 -16.52 12.25 6.22
CA SER A 11 -17.81 12.74 6.72
C SER A 11 -18.03 14.18 6.24
N GLY A 12 -19.23 14.49 5.76
CA GLY A 12 -19.54 15.82 5.22
C GLY A 12 -19.15 16.06 3.76
N PHE A 13 -18.58 15.06 3.07
CA PHE A 13 -18.25 15.15 1.63
C PHE A 13 -19.32 14.51 0.72
N ALA A 14 -20.42 14.00 1.31
CA ALA A 14 -21.46 13.28 0.58
C ALA A 14 -22.07 14.09 -0.58
N ASP A 15 -22.23 15.39 -0.40
CA ASP A 15 -22.85 16.30 -1.37
C ASP A 15 -21.83 17.01 -2.29
N ARG A 16 -20.53 16.68 -2.16
CA ARG A 16 -19.51 17.29 -3.01
C ARG A 16 -19.35 16.55 -4.32
N SER A 17 -19.14 17.29 -5.39
CA SER A 17 -18.78 16.72 -6.68
C SER A 17 -17.39 16.08 -6.63
N PHE A 18 -17.26 14.85 -7.10
CA PHE A 18 -15.99 14.10 -7.14
C PHE A 18 -14.88 14.87 -7.88
N SER A 19 -15.23 15.59 -8.94
CA SER A 19 -14.27 16.37 -9.73
C SER A 19 -13.67 17.57 -8.98
N THR A 20 -14.27 18.01 -7.89
CA THR A 20 -13.78 19.12 -7.04
C THR A 20 -12.84 18.68 -5.93
N LEU A 21 -12.64 17.36 -5.77
CA LEU A 21 -11.83 16.77 -4.73
C LEU A 21 -10.36 16.71 -5.13
N SER A 22 -9.46 16.85 -4.15
CA SER A 22 -8.04 16.56 -4.32
C SER A 22 -7.80 15.07 -4.64
N GLY A 23 -6.63 14.73 -5.20
CA GLY A 23 -6.29 13.34 -5.53
C GLY A 23 -6.39 12.39 -4.31
N GLY A 24 -5.94 12.83 -3.14
CA GLY A 24 -6.05 12.05 -1.90
C GLY A 24 -7.50 11.88 -1.43
N GLU A 25 -8.33 12.92 -1.56
CA GLU A 25 -9.76 12.84 -1.25
C GLU A 25 -10.49 11.91 -2.22
N GLN A 26 -10.18 12.00 -3.52
CA GLN A 26 -10.74 11.09 -4.54
C GLN A 26 -10.43 9.63 -4.22
N GLN A 27 -9.18 9.31 -3.85
CA GLN A 27 -8.79 7.95 -3.46
C GLN A 27 -9.56 7.43 -2.23
N ARG A 28 -9.77 8.29 -1.22
CA ARG A 28 -10.58 7.95 -0.06
C ARG A 28 -12.05 7.71 -0.42
N ILE A 29 -12.62 8.48 -1.33
CA ILE A 29 -14.00 8.26 -1.82
C ILE A 29 -14.10 6.94 -2.58
N ILE A 30 -13.11 6.60 -3.42
CA ILE A 30 -13.05 5.31 -4.11
C ILE A 30 -12.99 4.15 -3.10
N LEU A 31 -12.18 4.30 -2.05
CA LEU A 31 -12.11 3.33 -0.95
C LEU A 31 -13.46 3.23 -0.21
N ALA A 32 -14.10 4.36 0.10
CA ALA A 32 -15.43 4.38 0.73
C ALA A 32 -16.48 3.65 -0.12
N ARG A 33 -16.43 3.83 -1.44
CA ARG A 33 -17.31 3.12 -2.38
C ARG A 33 -17.10 1.59 -2.30
N ALA A 34 -15.85 1.13 -2.23
CA ALA A 34 -15.55 -0.29 -2.07
C ALA A 34 -16.05 -0.81 -0.72
N LEU A 35 -15.85 -0.05 0.36
CA LEU A 35 -16.35 -0.40 1.71
C LEU A 35 -17.87 -0.48 1.79
N ALA A 36 -18.58 0.38 1.07
CA ALA A 36 -20.05 0.39 1.03
C ALA A 36 -20.64 -0.89 0.45
N GLN A 37 -19.85 -1.68 -0.30
CA GLN A 37 -20.26 -2.98 -0.81
C GLN A 37 -20.29 -4.07 0.27
N GLN A 38 -19.69 -3.82 1.44
CA GLN A 38 -19.65 -4.75 2.58
C GLN A 38 -19.13 -6.15 2.22
N THR A 39 -18.14 -6.22 1.38
CA THR A 39 -17.48 -7.48 1.00
C THR A 39 -16.45 -7.90 2.07
N PRO A 40 -16.24 -9.21 2.27
CA PRO A 40 -15.26 -9.71 3.25
C PRO A 40 -13.80 -9.47 2.84
N CYS A 41 -13.58 -9.15 1.57
CA CYS A 41 -12.26 -8.90 1.00
C CYS A 41 -12.31 -7.68 0.06
N LEU A 42 -11.29 -6.83 0.15
CA LEU A 42 -11.08 -5.70 -0.75
C LEU A 42 -9.89 -5.99 -1.66
N ILE A 43 -10.04 -5.61 -2.94
CA ILE A 43 -8.96 -5.63 -3.91
C ILE A 43 -8.67 -4.18 -4.29
N LEU A 44 -7.43 -3.74 -4.05
CA LEU A 44 -6.95 -2.40 -4.33
C LEU A 44 -5.84 -2.46 -5.36
N ASP A 45 -6.09 -1.94 -6.54
CA ASP A 45 -5.11 -1.88 -7.62
C ASP A 45 -4.38 -0.53 -7.59
N GLU A 46 -3.10 -0.56 -7.22
CA GLU A 46 -2.22 0.60 -7.12
C GLU A 46 -2.84 1.80 -6.35
N PRO A 47 -3.37 1.60 -5.13
CA PRO A 47 -4.15 2.63 -4.44
C PRO A 47 -3.33 3.86 -4.06
N THR A 48 -2.00 3.75 -4.02
CA THR A 48 -1.07 4.83 -3.69
C THR A 48 -0.54 5.60 -4.90
N ASN A 49 -0.92 5.17 -6.12
CA ASN A 49 -0.39 5.75 -7.33
C ASN A 49 -0.81 7.23 -7.48
N HIS A 50 0.12 8.06 -7.94
CA HIS A 50 -0.06 9.53 -8.12
C HIS A 50 -0.36 10.32 -6.85
N LEU A 51 -0.17 9.74 -5.65
CA LEU A 51 -0.31 10.44 -4.39
C LEU A 51 1.04 10.88 -3.84
N ASP A 52 1.08 12.06 -3.22
CA ASP A 52 2.20 12.48 -2.40
C ASP A 52 2.36 11.55 -1.19
N ILE A 53 3.58 11.40 -0.70
CA ILE A 53 3.92 10.45 0.39
C ILE A 53 3.00 10.60 1.62
N LYS A 54 2.64 11.81 2.00
CA LYS A 54 1.69 12.06 3.10
C LYS A 54 0.36 11.34 2.88
N TYR A 55 -0.19 11.45 1.68
CA TYR A 55 -1.50 10.87 1.36
C TYR A 55 -1.41 9.36 1.13
N GLN A 56 -0.28 8.86 0.64
CA GLN A 56 -0.01 7.42 0.56
C GLN A 56 -0.06 6.78 1.95
N LEU A 57 0.66 7.35 2.91
CA LEU A 57 0.69 6.86 4.29
C LEU A 57 -0.69 6.93 4.93
N GLN A 58 -1.39 8.06 4.82
CA GLN A 58 -2.75 8.21 5.35
C GLN A 58 -3.73 7.20 4.78
N LEU A 59 -3.66 6.92 3.47
CA LEU A 59 -4.53 5.94 2.83
C LEU A 59 -4.24 4.53 3.35
N LEU A 60 -2.98 4.15 3.45
CA LEU A 60 -2.57 2.83 3.93
C LEU A 60 -2.85 2.64 5.43
N ASP A 61 -2.74 3.71 6.24
CA ASP A 61 -3.17 3.69 7.65
C ASP A 61 -4.67 3.40 7.77
N ILE A 62 -5.50 4.06 6.94
CA ILE A 62 -6.94 3.78 6.88
C ILE A 62 -7.16 2.32 6.47
N VAL A 63 -6.53 1.85 5.41
CA VAL A 63 -6.66 0.46 4.92
C VAL A 63 -6.28 -0.53 6.01
N LYS A 64 -5.18 -0.30 6.73
CA LYS A 64 -4.74 -1.16 7.85
C LYS A 64 -5.74 -1.20 8.99
N SER A 65 -6.45 -0.09 9.24
CA SER A 65 -7.46 0.01 10.30
C SER A 65 -8.79 -0.68 9.97
N LEU A 66 -9.02 -1.09 8.72
CA LEU A 66 -10.32 -1.63 8.30
C LEU A 66 -10.67 -2.97 8.94
N GLY A 67 -9.68 -3.77 9.36
CA GLY A 67 -9.89 -5.07 10.00
C GLY A 67 -10.49 -6.15 9.07
N CYS A 68 -10.41 -5.95 7.76
CA CYS A 68 -10.81 -6.93 6.75
C CYS A 68 -9.61 -7.43 5.94
N THR A 69 -9.80 -8.49 5.16
CA THR A 69 -8.78 -8.96 4.23
C THR A 69 -8.65 -7.97 3.08
N VAL A 70 -7.43 -7.52 2.82
CA VAL A 70 -7.11 -6.63 1.71
C VAL A 70 -6.02 -7.24 0.85
N ILE A 71 -6.25 -7.29 -0.45
CA ILE A 71 -5.25 -7.63 -1.47
C ILE A 71 -4.93 -6.36 -2.23
N SER A 72 -3.68 -5.96 -2.22
CA SER A 72 -3.27 -4.70 -2.87
C SER A 72 -2.05 -4.91 -3.77
N ALA A 73 -2.10 -4.36 -4.98
CA ALA A 73 -0.93 -4.20 -5.81
C ALA A 73 -0.18 -2.92 -5.39
N LEU A 74 1.06 -3.07 -4.97
CA LEU A 74 1.92 -1.97 -4.56
C LEU A 74 3.24 -2.01 -5.34
N HIS A 75 3.75 -0.86 -5.76
CA HIS A 75 5.04 -0.75 -6.44
C HIS A 75 6.19 -0.40 -5.48
N ASP A 76 5.88 0.29 -4.38
CA ASP A 76 6.87 0.69 -3.40
C ASP A 76 7.12 -0.42 -2.38
N LEU A 77 8.33 -0.97 -2.38
CA LEU A 77 8.71 -2.05 -1.47
C LEU A 77 8.76 -1.61 -0.01
N ASN A 78 9.10 -0.34 0.28
CA ASN A 78 9.07 0.18 1.64
C ASN A 78 7.64 0.26 2.18
N LEU A 79 6.69 0.74 1.36
CA LEU A 79 5.27 0.74 1.74
C LEU A 79 4.75 -0.69 1.90
N ALA A 80 5.11 -1.61 1.00
CA ALA A 80 4.73 -3.00 1.10
C ALA A 80 5.30 -3.66 2.38
N ALA A 81 6.57 -3.42 2.70
CA ALA A 81 7.20 -3.94 3.91
C ALA A 81 6.59 -3.37 5.20
N MET A 82 6.13 -2.12 5.16
CA MET A 82 5.57 -1.43 6.33
C MET A 82 4.12 -1.84 6.62
N TYR A 83 3.32 -2.06 5.58
CA TYR A 83 1.87 -2.22 5.73
C TYR A 83 1.35 -3.64 5.50
N CYS A 84 2.03 -4.47 4.70
CA CYS A 84 1.55 -5.80 4.37
C CYS A 84 1.98 -6.84 5.40
N ASP A 85 1.06 -7.72 5.75
CA ASP A 85 1.34 -8.88 6.61
C ASP A 85 2.00 -10.02 5.81
N ARG A 86 1.68 -10.10 4.52
CA ARG A 86 2.21 -11.09 3.58
C ARG A 86 2.41 -10.48 2.20
N LEU A 87 3.51 -10.81 1.57
CA LEU A 87 3.83 -10.39 0.21
C LEU A 87 3.76 -11.59 -0.75
N TYR A 88 3.34 -11.30 -1.96
CA TYR A 88 3.48 -12.15 -3.13
C TYR A 88 4.28 -11.36 -4.17
N VAL A 89 5.54 -11.69 -4.31
CA VAL A 89 6.41 -11.00 -5.28
C VAL A 89 6.28 -11.66 -6.63
N MET A 90 5.96 -10.85 -7.63
CA MET A 90 5.75 -11.32 -8.99
C MET A 90 6.91 -10.92 -9.89
N LYS A 91 7.36 -11.84 -10.73
CA LYS A 91 8.33 -11.60 -11.82
C LYS A 91 7.90 -12.40 -13.04
N ASP A 92 7.89 -11.78 -14.20
CA ASP A 92 7.56 -12.42 -15.49
C ASP A 92 6.22 -13.20 -15.47
N GLY A 93 5.21 -12.62 -14.83
CA GLY A 93 3.87 -13.20 -14.72
C GLY A 93 3.77 -14.40 -13.77
N ARG A 94 4.77 -14.65 -12.92
CA ARG A 94 4.81 -15.75 -11.96
C ARG A 94 5.10 -15.24 -10.56
N ILE A 95 4.66 -15.99 -9.55
CA ILE A 95 5.04 -15.73 -8.16
C ILE A 95 6.48 -16.21 -7.95
N ALA A 96 7.39 -15.29 -7.74
CA ALA A 96 8.79 -15.57 -7.45
C ALA A 96 9.02 -15.94 -5.98
N ALA A 97 8.29 -15.31 -5.07
CA ALA A 97 8.32 -15.61 -3.63
C ALA A 97 7.03 -15.19 -2.95
N SER A 98 6.72 -15.81 -1.81
CA SER A 98 5.64 -15.37 -0.92
C SER A 98 6.00 -15.62 0.54
N GLY A 99 5.65 -14.69 1.42
CA GLY A 99 5.92 -14.78 2.86
C GLY A 99 5.78 -13.44 3.55
N ALA A 100 6.14 -13.38 4.82
CA ALA A 100 6.21 -12.13 5.54
C ALA A 100 7.33 -11.24 4.96
N PRO A 101 7.18 -9.91 4.97
CA PRO A 101 8.19 -9.01 4.41
C PRO A 101 9.60 -9.28 4.92
N GLN A 102 9.75 -9.49 6.24
CA GLN A 102 11.05 -9.74 6.88
C GLN A 102 11.70 -11.06 6.46
N GLU A 103 10.89 -12.03 6.01
CA GLU A 103 11.38 -13.34 5.58
C GLU A 103 11.89 -13.33 4.14
N ILE A 104 11.22 -12.58 3.24
CA ILE A 104 11.50 -12.63 1.82
C ILE A 104 12.30 -11.44 1.29
N LEU A 105 12.16 -10.26 1.90
CA LEU A 105 12.90 -9.08 1.47
C LEU A 105 14.30 -9.08 2.07
N THR A 106 15.24 -9.71 1.37
CA THR A 106 16.67 -9.69 1.68
C THR A 106 17.43 -8.91 0.61
N ALA A 107 18.63 -8.43 0.93
CA ALA A 107 19.48 -7.72 -0.07
C ALA A 107 19.76 -8.59 -1.31
N GLY A 108 20.00 -9.89 -1.11
CA GLY A 108 20.19 -10.84 -2.20
C GLY A 108 18.95 -11.02 -3.07
N PHE A 109 17.78 -11.15 -2.44
CA PHE A 109 16.52 -11.26 -3.16
C PHE A 109 16.17 -10.00 -3.96
N ILE A 110 16.38 -8.81 -3.36
CA ILE A 110 16.15 -7.54 -4.04
C ILE A 110 17.06 -7.40 -5.25
N ARG A 111 18.34 -7.76 -5.12
CA ARG A 111 19.29 -7.76 -6.25
C ARG A 111 18.85 -8.72 -7.35
N GLU A 112 18.41 -9.93 -7.01
CA GLU A 112 18.00 -10.96 -7.99
C GLU A 112 16.72 -10.56 -8.74
N ILE A 113 15.73 -10.04 -8.03
CA ILE A 113 14.40 -9.77 -8.61
C ILE A 113 14.32 -8.39 -9.26
N TYR A 114 14.87 -7.37 -8.60
CA TYR A 114 14.74 -5.96 -9.02
C TYR A 114 16.02 -5.41 -9.66
N GLU A 115 17.12 -6.18 -9.66
CA GLU A 115 18.41 -5.78 -10.23
C GLU A 115 18.98 -4.48 -9.61
N VAL A 116 18.70 -4.28 -8.32
CA VAL A 116 19.11 -3.12 -7.54
C VAL A 116 19.83 -3.57 -6.27
N ASP A 117 20.93 -2.90 -5.96
CA ASP A 117 21.62 -3.09 -4.68
C ASP A 117 20.86 -2.35 -3.57
N ALA A 118 20.67 -3.05 -2.47
CA ALA A 118 19.97 -2.50 -1.32
C ALA A 118 20.55 -2.99 0.01
N GLU A 119 20.43 -2.17 1.02
CA GLU A 119 20.67 -2.50 2.42
C GLU A 119 19.33 -2.49 3.16
N LEU A 120 19.17 -3.37 4.13
CA LEU A 120 17.98 -3.43 4.96
C LEU A 120 18.32 -3.00 6.38
N CYS A 121 17.45 -2.20 6.96
CA CYS A 121 17.52 -1.80 8.35
C CYS A 121 16.14 -1.89 9.01
N THR A 122 16.14 -1.91 10.33
CA THR A 122 14.92 -1.93 11.13
C THR A 122 14.90 -0.69 12.02
N ASP A 123 13.80 0.04 12.02
CA ASP A 123 13.65 1.21 12.87
C ASP A 123 13.34 0.83 14.34
N SER A 124 13.26 1.84 15.21
CA SER A 124 12.97 1.65 16.64
C SER A 124 11.61 1.02 16.94
N ALA A 125 10.69 1.05 15.97
CA ALA A 125 9.37 0.41 16.05
C ALA A 125 9.35 -1.01 15.46
N GLY A 126 10.51 -1.54 15.03
CA GLY A 126 10.64 -2.86 14.43
C GLY A 126 10.20 -2.94 12.96
N ARG A 127 10.01 -1.79 12.28
CA ARG A 127 9.60 -1.75 10.87
C ARG A 127 10.81 -1.89 9.97
N LEU A 128 10.67 -2.75 8.94
CA LEU A 128 11.68 -2.97 7.94
C LEU A 128 11.75 -1.79 6.95
N HIS A 129 12.95 -1.32 6.68
CA HIS A 129 13.25 -0.29 5.67
C HIS A 129 14.29 -0.79 4.69
N ILE A 130 14.11 -0.42 3.43
CA ILE A 130 14.99 -0.75 2.32
C ILE A 130 15.69 0.53 1.88
N LEU A 131 17.01 0.54 1.97
CA LEU A 131 17.86 1.63 1.52
C LEU A 131 18.50 1.22 0.19
N TYR A 132 18.09 1.87 -0.89
CA TYR A 132 18.61 1.57 -2.22
C TYR A 132 19.96 2.24 -2.45
N HIS A 133 20.88 1.52 -3.06
CA HIS A 133 22.16 2.06 -3.50
C HIS A 133 22.11 2.33 -5.00
N PRO A 134 22.55 3.53 -5.44
CA PRO A 134 22.69 3.81 -6.87
C PRO A 134 23.64 2.81 -7.50
N ALA A 135 23.30 2.33 -8.70
CA ALA A 135 24.25 1.56 -9.48
C ALA A 135 25.50 2.44 -9.75
N ALA A 136 26.70 1.89 -9.53
CA ALA A 136 27.91 2.55 -9.96
C ALA A 136 27.87 2.69 -11.49
N LEU A 137 27.90 3.93 -11.96
CA LEU A 137 27.97 4.25 -13.39
C LEU A 137 29.35 3.86 -13.97
#